data_ca86faef80ca5f09c473ad5b0a880a85
#
_entry.id   ca86faef80ca5f09c473ad5b0a880a85
#
_cell.length_a   1.000
_cell.length_b   1.000
_cell.length_c   1.000
_cell.angle_alpha   90.00
_cell.angle_beta   90.00
_cell.angle_gamma   90.00
#
_symmetry.space_group_name_H-M   'P 1'
#
loop_
_entity.id
_entity.type
_entity.pdbx_description
1 polymer ?
#
loop_
_entity_poly.entity_id
_entity_poly.type
_entity_poly.pdbx_seq_one_letter_code
_entity_poly.pdbx_strand_id
1 'polypeptide(L)'
;MAPSPIACTHAQHKSVDFEYADGLRVTMLLMEGLVKEMTVAARLQESADLFSLLFYLGAGHEMQPNFFNPLCHHIERMMLTGYPPYPIERTLLTTGLTAAGVESLWRGEQKLATPHLNIG
;
A
#
# COMPACT_ATOMS: atom_id res chain seq x y z
N MET A 1 26.45 -18.57 -26.83
CA MET A 1 24.98 -18.70 -26.68
C MET A 1 24.53 -17.42 -26.00
N ALA A 2 24.01 -16.47 -26.77
CA ALA A 2 23.58 -15.16 -26.25
C ALA A 2 22.24 -15.34 -25.56
N PRO A 3 21.98 -14.68 -24.39
CA PRO A 3 20.68 -14.73 -23.75
C PRO A 3 19.65 -14.01 -24.64
N SER A 4 18.52 -14.68 -24.88
CA SER A 4 17.37 -14.09 -25.57
C SER A 4 16.86 -12.88 -24.80
N PRO A 5 16.48 -11.79 -25.48
CA PRO A 5 15.89 -10.65 -24.81
C PRO A 5 14.57 -11.10 -24.16
N ILE A 6 14.45 -10.79 -22.87
CA ILE A 6 13.20 -10.95 -22.13
C ILE A 6 12.18 -10.03 -22.81
N ALA A 7 11.24 -10.62 -23.53
CA ALA A 7 10.12 -9.88 -24.08
C ALA A 7 9.28 -9.40 -22.89
N CYS A 8 9.33 -8.11 -22.61
CA CYS A 8 8.37 -7.45 -21.72
C CYS A 8 7.00 -7.54 -22.36
N THR A 9 6.27 -8.59 -22.09
CA THR A 9 4.83 -8.64 -22.33
C THR A 9 4.21 -7.51 -21.52
N HIS A 10 3.33 -6.74 -22.12
CA HIS A 10 2.65 -5.52 -21.65
C HIS A 10 2.14 -5.62 -20.19
N ALA A 11 3.04 -5.60 -19.23
CA ALA A 11 2.70 -5.38 -17.85
C ALA A 11 2.34 -3.90 -17.72
N GLN A 12 1.08 -3.61 -17.46
CA GLN A 12 0.63 -2.24 -17.22
C GLN A 12 1.11 -1.83 -15.83
N HIS A 13 2.24 -1.14 -15.79
CA HIS A 13 2.72 -0.53 -14.56
C HIS A 13 1.98 0.78 -14.36
N LYS A 14 1.35 0.93 -13.20
CA LYS A 14 0.75 2.19 -12.79
C LYS A 14 1.43 2.64 -11.53
N SER A 15 1.75 3.92 -11.46
CA SER A 15 2.26 4.57 -10.24
C SER A 15 1.27 5.62 -9.76
N VAL A 16 1.14 5.74 -8.44
CA VAL A 16 0.40 6.82 -7.80
C VAL A 16 1.31 7.46 -6.76
N ASP A 17 1.53 8.76 -6.90
CA ASP A 17 2.36 9.54 -5.98
C ASP A 17 1.49 10.31 -5.00
N PHE A 18 1.81 10.21 -3.72
CA PHE A 18 1.18 10.94 -2.62
C PHE A 18 2.20 11.88 -1.98
N GLU A 19 1.78 13.08 -1.70
CA GLU A 19 2.55 14.05 -0.94
C GLU A 19 1.75 14.47 0.31
N TYR A 20 2.30 14.18 1.47
CA TYR A 20 1.69 14.52 2.75
C TYR A 20 2.00 15.94 3.16
N ALA A 21 1.19 16.50 4.08
CA ALA A 21 1.34 17.88 4.54
C ALA A 21 2.68 18.15 5.29
N ASP A 22 3.27 17.10 5.87
CA ASP A 22 4.58 17.15 6.54
C ASP A 22 5.77 16.99 5.58
N GLY A 23 5.50 16.86 4.26
CA GLY A 23 6.52 16.70 3.23
C GLY A 23 6.93 15.26 2.94
N LEU A 24 6.33 14.26 3.60
CA LEU A 24 6.53 12.84 3.26
C LEU A 24 6.00 12.58 1.85
N ARG A 25 6.82 11.96 1.01
CA ARG A 25 6.42 11.50 -0.32
C ARG A 25 6.39 9.98 -0.38
N VAL A 26 5.32 9.45 -0.92
CA VAL A 26 5.09 8.02 -1.09
C VAL A 26 4.71 7.73 -2.53
N THR A 27 5.37 6.76 -3.14
CA THR A 27 5.00 6.22 -4.45
C THR A 27 4.46 4.81 -4.27
N MET A 28 3.24 4.59 -4.71
CA MET A 28 2.64 3.26 -4.80
C MET A 28 2.77 2.75 -6.24
N LEU A 29 3.36 1.57 -6.40
CA LEU A 29 3.53 0.91 -7.69
C LEU A 29 2.56 -0.28 -7.78
N LEU A 30 1.74 -0.28 -8.83
CA LEU A 30 0.92 -1.41 -9.21
C LEU A 30 1.61 -2.12 -10.38
N MET A 31 2.15 -3.31 -10.09
CA MET A 31 2.96 -4.09 -11.04
C MET A 31 2.27 -5.41 -11.38
N GLU A 32 1.09 -5.31 -11.99
CA GLU A 32 0.31 -6.48 -12.36
C GLU A 32 1.10 -7.42 -13.30
N GLY A 33 1.10 -8.69 -12.98
CA GLY A 33 1.82 -9.71 -13.75
C GLY A 33 3.32 -9.83 -13.45
N LEU A 34 3.93 -8.90 -12.71
CA LEU A 34 5.32 -8.96 -12.32
C LEU A 34 5.53 -9.42 -10.87
N VAL A 35 4.69 -8.92 -9.96
CA VAL A 35 4.82 -9.18 -8.52
C VAL A 35 3.46 -9.63 -7.99
N LYS A 36 3.46 -10.69 -7.18
CA LYS A 36 2.26 -11.20 -6.52
C LYS A 36 2.15 -10.74 -5.08
N GLU A 37 3.27 -10.41 -4.46
CA GLU A 37 3.38 -9.99 -3.07
C GLU A 37 3.27 -8.48 -2.94
N MET A 38 2.94 -8.03 -1.73
CA MET A 38 3.00 -6.62 -1.36
C MET A 38 4.31 -6.33 -0.62
N THR A 39 5.01 -5.30 -1.05
CA THR A 39 6.25 -4.86 -0.42
C THR A 39 6.18 -3.38 -0.06
N VAL A 40 6.85 -3.01 1.02
CA VAL A 40 7.05 -1.62 1.42
C VAL A 40 8.53 -1.38 1.58
N ALA A 41 9.02 -0.26 1.06
CA ALA A 41 10.36 0.21 1.32
C ALA A 41 10.31 1.67 1.77
N ALA A 42 11.06 2.01 2.81
CA ALA A 42 11.13 3.36 3.35
C ALA A 42 12.56 3.76 3.67
N ARG A 43 12.88 5.03 3.42
CA ARG A 43 14.13 5.65 3.85
C ARG A 43 13.83 6.60 4.99
N LEU A 44 14.46 6.38 6.13
CA LEU A 44 14.39 7.27 7.27
C LEU A 44 15.38 8.43 7.09
N GLN A 45 15.01 9.63 7.55
CA GLN A 45 15.84 10.84 7.37
C GLN A 45 17.21 10.74 8.02
N GLU A 46 17.31 10.02 9.13
CA GLU A 46 18.53 9.90 9.92
C GLU A 46 19.33 8.62 9.66
N SER A 47 18.89 7.80 8.69
CA SER A 47 19.54 6.52 8.38
C SER A 47 19.93 6.45 6.91
N ALA A 48 21.13 5.97 6.64
CA ALA A 48 21.56 5.60 5.30
C ALA A 48 20.90 4.28 4.82
N ASP A 49 20.34 3.51 5.77
CA ASP A 49 19.78 2.21 5.50
C ASP A 49 18.35 2.32 4.94
N LEU A 50 18.04 1.44 4.01
CA LEU A 50 16.70 1.27 3.48
C LEU A 50 15.96 0.23 4.32
N PHE A 51 14.88 0.65 4.99
CA PHE A 51 13.95 -0.28 5.61
C PHE A 51 13.06 -0.91 4.53
N SER A 52 12.92 -2.23 4.55
CA SER A 52 12.00 -2.94 3.65
C SER A 52 11.23 -4.03 4.38
N LEU A 53 9.99 -4.20 3.98
CA LEU A 53 9.07 -5.20 4.50
C LEU A 53 8.38 -5.92 3.34
N LEU A 54 8.44 -7.25 3.35
CA LEU A 54 7.66 -8.11 2.47
C LEU A 54 6.43 -8.63 3.21
N PHE A 55 5.26 -8.37 2.68
CA PHE A 55 4.03 -8.98 3.15
C PHE A 55 3.75 -10.25 2.33
N TYR A 56 4.09 -11.39 2.92
CA TYR A 56 3.98 -12.68 2.25
C TYR A 56 2.56 -13.22 2.33
N LEU A 57 1.92 -13.38 1.17
CA LEU A 57 0.55 -13.88 1.07
C LEU A 57 0.45 -15.42 1.01
N GLY A 58 1.58 -16.10 0.91
CA GLY A 58 1.65 -17.55 0.70
C GLY A 58 1.33 -17.96 -0.73
N ALA A 59 2.07 -18.92 -1.25
CA ALA A 59 1.82 -19.51 -2.57
C ALA A 59 1.38 -20.97 -2.40
N GLY A 60 0.23 -21.34 -3.00
CA GLY A 60 -0.19 -22.74 -3.13
C GLY A 60 -1.54 -23.06 -2.52
N HIS A 61 -1.93 -24.32 -2.67
CA HIS A 61 -3.20 -24.87 -2.18
C HIS A 61 -3.34 -24.90 -0.64
N GLU A 62 -2.28 -24.62 0.06
CA GLU A 62 -2.24 -24.47 1.52
C GLU A 62 -2.52 -23.03 1.98
N MET A 63 -3.23 -22.26 1.19
CA MET A 63 -3.69 -20.93 1.58
C MET A 63 -4.60 -21.04 2.81
N GLN A 64 -3.95 -21.28 3.94
CA GLN A 64 -4.54 -20.94 5.22
C GLN A 64 -4.73 -19.43 5.20
N PRO A 65 -5.92 -18.90 5.48
CA PRO A 65 -6.17 -17.45 5.47
C PRO A 65 -5.50 -16.74 6.65
N ASN A 66 -4.29 -17.16 6.99
CA ASN A 66 -3.51 -16.67 8.14
C ASN A 66 -3.21 -15.17 8.05
N PHE A 67 -3.24 -14.59 6.86
CA PHE A 67 -3.09 -13.15 6.69
C PHE A 67 -4.25 -12.35 7.29
N PHE A 68 -5.41 -12.98 7.55
CA PHE A 68 -6.51 -12.36 8.28
C PHE A 68 -6.36 -12.47 9.82
N ASN A 69 -5.48 -13.31 10.33
CA ASN A 69 -5.31 -13.50 11.78
C ASN A 69 -5.04 -12.19 12.54
N PRO A 70 -4.17 -11.28 12.06
CA PRO A 70 -3.98 -9.99 12.72
C PRO A 70 -5.26 -9.16 12.79
N LEU A 71 -6.06 -9.16 11.72
CA LEU A 71 -7.33 -8.45 11.69
C LEU A 71 -8.32 -9.05 12.71
N CYS A 72 -8.47 -10.37 12.70
CA CYS A 72 -9.34 -11.09 13.65
C CYS A 72 -8.91 -10.81 15.10
N HIS A 73 -7.60 -10.84 15.38
CA HIS A 73 -7.06 -10.52 16.68
C HIS A 73 -7.39 -9.07 17.12
N HIS A 74 -7.28 -8.11 16.21
CA HIS A 74 -7.65 -6.72 16.51
C HIS A 74 -9.14 -6.55 16.77
N ILE A 75 -10.01 -7.25 16.02
CA ILE A 75 -11.45 -7.24 16.25
C ILE A 75 -11.77 -7.85 17.62
N GLU A 76 -11.20 -9.00 17.94
CA GLU A 76 -11.37 -9.66 19.23
C GLU A 76 -10.94 -8.74 20.39
N ARG A 77 -9.76 -8.15 20.31
CA ARG A 77 -9.27 -7.19 21.30
C ARG A 77 -10.21 -6.02 21.49
N MET A 78 -10.70 -5.43 20.39
CA MET A 78 -11.65 -4.33 20.45
C MET A 78 -12.94 -4.73 21.17
N MET A 79 -13.46 -5.92 20.87
CA MET A 79 -14.68 -6.45 21.54
C MET A 79 -14.47 -6.70 23.03
N LEU A 80 -13.29 -7.21 23.42
CA LEU A 80 -12.98 -7.51 24.81
C LEU A 80 -12.64 -6.26 25.64
N THR A 81 -12.01 -5.26 25.04
CA THR A 81 -11.52 -4.10 25.77
C THR A 81 -12.41 -2.86 25.63
N GLY A 82 -13.28 -2.82 24.61
CA GLY A 82 -14.06 -1.63 24.27
C GLY A 82 -13.25 -0.51 23.59
N TYR A 83 -11.97 -0.74 23.30
CA TYR A 83 -11.09 0.25 22.68
C TYR A 83 -10.63 -0.20 21.31
N PRO A 84 -10.64 0.69 20.29
CA PRO A 84 -10.11 0.38 18.97
C PRO A 84 -8.59 0.20 19.04
N PRO A 85 -8.00 -0.73 18.27
CA PRO A 85 -6.56 -0.99 18.27
C PRO A 85 -5.74 0.14 17.61
N TYR A 86 -6.40 0.99 16.84
CA TYR A 86 -5.83 2.17 16.17
C TYR A 86 -6.91 3.24 15.95
N PRO A 87 -6.54 4.51 15.77
CA PRO A 87 -7.48 5.60 15.51
C PRO A 87 -8.28 5.37 14.22
N ILE A 88 -9.55 5.76 14.21
CA ILE A 88 -10.42 5.65 13.02
C ILE A 88 -9.90 6.50 11.84
N GLU A 89 -9.21 7.58 12.14
CA GLU A 89 -8.57 8.48 11.20
C GLU A 89 -7.62 7.75 10.25
N ARG A 90 -6.93 6.72 10.73
CA ARG A 90 -6.09 5.87 9.89
C ARG A 90 -6.89 5.23 8.76
N THR A 91 -8.08 4.72 9.03
CA THR A 91 -8.94 4.10 8.03
C THR A 91 -9.46 5.15 7.05
N LEU A 92 -9.86 6.31 7.55
CA LEU A 92 -10.32 7.42 6.71
C LEU A 92 -9.19 7.87 5.75
N LEU A 93 -7.98 8.03 6.26
CA LEU A 93 -6.82 8.42 5.45
C LEU A 93 -6.51 7.38 4.37
N THR A 94 -6.38 6.11 4.73
CA THR A 94 -6.02 5.06 3.75
C THR A 94 -7.10 4.86 2.69
N THR A 95 -8.37 4.87 3.06
CA THR A 95 -9.51 4.78 2.13
C THR A 95 -9.57 6.01 1.23
N GLY A 96 -9.39 7.20 1.79
CA GLY A 96 -9.41 8.46 1.05
C GLY A 96 -8.26 8.57 0.05
N LEU A 97 -7.05 8.13 0.41
CA LEU A 97 -5.91 8.08 -0.51
C LEU A 97 -6.18 7.12 -1.68
N THR A 98 -6.76 5.96 -1.40
CA THR A 98 -7.14 5.00 -2.45
C THR A 98 -8.18 5.60 -3.39
N ALA A 99 -9.21 6.24 -2.86
CA ALA A 99 -10.25 6.89 -3.65
C ALA A 99 -9.66 8.03 -4.52
N ALA A 100 -8.81 8.88 -3.93
CA ALA A 100 -8.14 9.96 -4.65
C ALA A 100 -7.22 9.42 -5.77
N GLY A 101 -6.50 8.33 -5.52
CA GLY A 101 -5.66 7.68 -6.55
C GLY A 101 -6.49 7.17 -7.72
N VAL A 102 -7.61 6.50 -7.47
CA VAL A 102 -8.54 6.03 -8.51
C VAL A 102 -9.12 7.21 -9.29
N GLU A 103 -9.53 8.27 -8.61
CA GLU A 103 -10.09 9.46 -9.24
C GLU A 103 -9.04 10.20 -10.10
N SER A 104 -7.79 10.30 -9.61
CA SER A 104 -6.68 10.86 -10.38
C SER A 104 -6.47 10.10 -11.69
N LEU A 105 -6.44 8.77 -11.63
CA LEU A 105 -6.33 7.93 -12.83
C LEU A 105 -7.50 8.14 -13.79
N TRP A 106 -8.72 8.20 -13.28
CA TRP A 106 -9.91 8.44 -14.09
C TRP A 106 -9.91 9.80 -14.77
N ARG A 107 -9.36 10.83 -14.12
CA ARG A 107 -9.22 12.18 -14.68
C ARG A 107 -8.00 12.36 -15.60
N GLY A 108 -7.32 11.28 -15.96
CA GLY A 108 -6.13 11.33 -16.83
C GLY A 108 -4.86 11.75 -16.06
N GLU A 109 -4.66 11.18 -14.89
CA GLU A 109 -3.45 11.35 -14.06
C GLU A 109 -3.26 12.77 -13.53
N GLN A 110 -4.36 13.46 -13.24
CA GLN A 110 -4.30 14.81 -12.69
C GLN A 110 -3.96 14.81 -11.20
N LYS A 111 -3.15 15.77 -10.77
CA LYS A 111 -2.90 16.02 -9.35
C LYS A 111 -4.18 16.54 -8.69
N LEU A 112 -4.66 15.83 -7.66
CA LEU A 112 -5.85 16.19 -6.90
C LEU A 112 -5.46 16.74 -5.54
N ALA A 113 -6.08 17.84 -5.14
CA ALA A 113 -6.03 18.32 -3.76
C ALA A 113 -7.02 17.55 -2.90
N THR A 114 -6.58 17.08 -1.74
CA THR A 114 -7.38 16.27 -0.81
C THR A 114 -7.48 16.94 0.57
N PRO A 115 -8.03 18.17 0.69
CA PRO A 115 -8.06 18.90 1.96
C PRO A 115 -8.88 18.17 3.03
N HIS A 116 -9.83 17.34 2.64
CA HIS A 116 -10.63 16.50 3.55
C HIS A 116 -9.83 15.36 4.21
N LEU A 117 -8.61 15.08 3.74
CA LEU A 117 -7.71 14.10 4.34
C LEU A 117 -6.66 14.75 5.26
N ASN A 118 -6.73 16.04 5.50
CA ASN A 118 -5.92 16.70 6.50
C ASN A 118 -6.46 16.38 7.90
N ILE A 119 -6.14 15.18 8.35
CA ILE A 119 -6.61 14.59 9.60
C ILE A 119 -5.44 14.71 10.59
N GLY A 120 -5.52 15.70 11.46
CA GLY A 120 -4.55 15.95 12.53
C GLY A 120 -5.11 15.58 13.89
#